data_ed6eeab78b1b69ce8e31a9a42352bdbd
#
_entry.id   ed6eeab78b1b69ce8e31a9a42352bdbd
#
_cell.length_a   1.000
_cell.length_b   1.000
_cell.length_c   1.000
_cell.angle_alpha   90.00
_cell.angle_beta   90.00
_cell.angle_gamma   90.00
#
_symmetry.space_group_name_H-M   'P 1'
#
loop_
_entity.id
_entity.type
_entity.pdbx_description
1 polymer ?
#
loop_
_entity_poly.entity_id
_entity_poly.type
_entity_poly.pdbx_seq_one_letter_code
_entity_poly.pdbx_strand_id
1 'polypeptide(L)'
;ANFLLGIAYPKAQNKEETLFSEIEDAVAGGKADAGLLIHENRFTYAQKGLVQVADLGAYWEESTHLPIPLGAIVMRQTLPPEIKERFQRVLRRSVEYAFEHPAASLPFVRAHAQAMSDEVMQAHIRLYVTRYTVSLGEKGRQAVRLLFDTAVERGVIPAYRAEFLGQGDSAFLN
;
A
#
# COMPACT_ATOMS: atom_id res chain seq x y z
N ALA A 1 -8.52 0.26 0.18
CA ALA A 1 -9.12 1.50 0.68
C ALA A 1 -10.57 1.29 1.13
N ASN A 2 -11.49 0.80 0.28
CA ASN A 2 -12.90 0.58 0.64
C ASN A 2 -13.09 -0.35 1.88
N PHE A 3 -12.25 -1.36 2.04
CA PHE A 3 -12.25 -2.23 3.22
C PHE A 3 -12.00 -1.44 4.52
N LEU A 4 -10.99 -0.57 4.54
CA LEU A 4 -10.70 0.29 5.69
C LEU A 4 -11.81 1.31 5.95
N LEU A 5 -12.40 1.87 4.88
CA LEU A 5 -13.56 2.74 5.01
C LEU A 5 -14.72 2.02 5.72
N GLY A 6 -15.00 0.76 5.36
CA GLY A 6 -16.04 -0.04 6.01
C GLY A 6 -15.73 -0.40 7.47
N ILE A 7 -14.44 -0.40 7.88
CA ILE A 7 -14.04 -0.57 9.29
C ILE A 7 -14.24 0.73 10.06
N ALA A 8 -13.70 1.84 9.55
CA ALA A 8 -13.71 3.13 10.23
C ALA A 8 -15.11 3.78 10.25
N TYR A 9 -15.87 3.61 9.17
CA TYR A 9 -17.19 4.24 8.97
C TYR A 9 -18.24 3.20 8.51
N PRO A 10 -18.66 2.27 9.37
CA PRO A 10 -19.57 1.18 8.99
C PRO A 10 -20.96 1.66 8.55
N LYS A 11 -21.32 2.89 8.90
CA LYS A 11 -22.59 3.52 8.49
C LYS A 11 -22.54 4.14 7.09
N ALA A 12 -21.36 4.32 6.49
CA ALA A 12 -21.20 4.85 5.15
C ALA A 12 -21.55 3.77 4.12
N GLN A 13 -22.85 3.56 3.85
CA GLN A 13 -23.36 2.50 2.97
C GLN A 13 -23.69 3.00 1.57
N ASN A 14 -24.01 4.28 1.40
CA ASN A 14 -24.27 4.89 0.09
C ASN A 14 -22.93 5.15 -0.62
N LYS A 15 -22.47 4.18 -1.42
CA LYS A 15 -21.17 4.21 -2.10
C LYS A 15 -21.37 4.02 -3.60
N GLU A 16 -20.68 4.85 -4.36
CA GLU A 16 -20.61 4.76 -5.83
C GLU A 16 -19.17 4.47 -6.24
N GLU A 17 -18.99 3.50 -7.14
CA GLU A 17 -17.69 3.20 -7.73
C GLU A 17 -17.41 4.18 -8.87
N THR A 18 -16.32 4.92 -8.73
CA THR A 18 -15.91 5.98 -9.66
C THR A 18 -14.43 5.77 -10.02
N LEU A 19 -14.03 6.11 -11.24
CA LEU A 19 -12.63 6.12 -11.62
C LEU A 19 -11.84 7.02 -10.68
N PHE A 20 -10.70 6.53 -10.17
CA PHE A 20 -9.95 7.24 -9.14
C PHE A 20 -9.54 8.67 -9.59
N SER A 21 -9.30 8.89 -10.89
CA SER A 21 -8.99 10.20 -11.47
C SER A 21 -10.18 11.19 -11.47
N GLU A 22 -11.41 10.72 -11.30
CA GLU A 22 -12.64 11.53 -11.34
C GLU A 22 -13.20 11.82 -9.95
N ILE A 23 -12.69 11.17 -8.90
CA ILE A 23 -13.24 11.27 -7.53
C ILE A 23 -13.16 12.70 -7.01
N GLU A 24 -12.01 13.37 -7.17
CA GLU A 24 -11.84 14.75 -6.72
C GLU A 24 -12.84 15.70 -7.38
N ASP A 25 -13.04 15.55 -8.70
CA ASP A 25 -13.96 16.39 -9.47
C ASP A 25 -15.42 16.10 -9.12
N ALA A 26 -15.75 14.84 -8.80
CA ALA A 26 -17.07 14.47 -8.32
C ALA A 26 -17.41 15.15 -6.98
N VAL A 27 -16.44 15.20 -6.05
CA VAL A 27 -16.62 15.88 -4.76
C VAL A 27 -16.65 17.40 -4.93
N ALA A 28 -15.70 17.97 -5.68
CA ALA A 28 -15.65 19.40 -5.94
C ALA A 28 -16.90 19.93 -6.68
N GLY A 29 -17.47 19.10 -7.57
CA GLY A 29 -18.70 19.40 -8.31
C GLY A 29 -20.00 19.09 -7.55
N GLY A 30 -19.93 18.61 -6.29
CA GLY A 30 -21.10 18.32 -5.47
C GLY A 30 -21.91 17.08 -5.90
N LYS A 31 -21.31 16.17 -6.70
CA LYS A 31 -21.91 14.88 -7.05
C LYS A 31 -21.79 13.86 -5.92
N ALA A 32 -20.77 14.00 -5.08
CA ALA A 32 -20.55 13.19 -3.91
C ALA A 32 -20.18 14.07 -2.71
N ASP A 33 -20.63 13.72 -1.51
CA ASP A 33 -20.33 14.44 -0.28
C ASP A 33 -18.88 14.24 0.18
N ALA A 34 -18.28 13.07 -0.14
CA ALA A 34 -16.90 12.71 0.17
C ALA A 34 -16.34 11.73 -0.86
N GLY A 35 -15.02 11.71 -1.01
CA GLY A 35 -14.31 10.81 -1.91
C GLY A 35 -13.22 10.02 -1.19
N LEU A 36 -13.06 8.75 -1.54
CA LEU A 36 -12.00 7.90 -1.02
C LEU A 36 -10.79 7.97 -1.96
N LEU A 37 -9.80 8.76 -1.60
CA LEU A 37 -8.61 8.99 -2.42
C LEU A 37 -7.51 7.95 -2.15
N ILE A 38 -6.82 7.57 -3.21
CA ILE A 38 -5.64 6.70 -3.20
C ILE A 38 -4.57 7.30 -4.13
N HIS A 39 -3.41 6.65 -4.18
CA HIS A 39 -2.30 7.06 -5.06
C HIS A 39 -1.85 8.51 -4.83
N GLU A 40 -1.49 9.21 -5.88
CA GLU A 40 -0.99 10.59 -5.87
C GLU A 40 -2.03 11.63 -5.42
N ASN A 41 -3.30 11.37 -5.66
CA ASN A 41 -4.40 12.28 -5.30
C ASN A 41 -4.44 12.60 -3.79
N ARG A 42 -3.94 11.70 -2.96
CA ARG A 42 -3.78 11.97 -1.51
C ARG A 42 -2.79 13.11 -1.19
N PHE A 43 -1.99 13.55 -2.14
CA PHE A 43 -1.04 14.66 -1.99
C PHE A 43 -1.49 15.94 -2.70
N THR A 44 -2.50 15.85 -3.56
CA THR A 44 -2.92 16.95 -4.46
C THR A 44 -4.33 17.46 -4.24
N TYR A 45 -5.17 16.75 -3.49
CA TYR A 45 -6.59 17.09 -3.27
C TYR A 45 -6.80 18.54 -2.77
N ALA A 46 -5.90 19.07 -1.96
CA ALA A 46 -5.99 20.44 -1.43
C ALA A 46 -5.89 21.50 -2.52
N GLN A 47 -5.24 21.21 -3.66
CA GLN A 47 -5.15 22.11 -4.82
C GLN A 47 -6.50 22.32 -5.50
N LYS A 48 -7.46 21.38 -5.30
CA LYS A 48 -8.84 21.46 -5.77
C LYS A 48 -9.81 22.02 -4.70
N GLY A 49 -9.28 22.58 -3.62
CA GLY A 49 -10.09 23.15 -2.53
C GLY A 49 -10.75 22.10 -1.62
N LEU A 50 -10.35 20.85 -1.73
CA LEU A 50 -10.87 19.78 -0.89
C LEU A 50 -10.14 19.73 0.46
N VAL A 51 -10.80 19.19 1.48
CA VAL A 51 -10.26 19.01 2.84
C VAL A 51 -10.22 17.53 3.21
N GLN A 52 -9.20 17.14 3.97
CA GLN A 52 -9.10 15.77 4.49
C GLN A 52 -10.03 15.59 5.68
N VAL A 53 -10.97 14.65 5.56
CA VAL A 53 -11.88 14.27 6.66
C VAL A 53 -11.19 13.26 7.59
N ALA A 54 -10.51 12.26 7.01
CA ALA A 54 -9.77 11.24 7.75
C ALA A 54 -8.63 10.64 6.91
N ASP A 55 -7.57 10.19 7.58
CA ASP A 55 -6.57 9.27 7.00
C ASP A 55 -6.84 7.86 7.51
N LEU A 56 -7.28 6.98 6.61
CA LEU A 56 -7.62 5.60 6.97
C LEU A 56 -6.37 4.76 7.29
N GLY A 57 -5.20 5.15 6.79
CA GLY A 57 -3.93 4.53 7.17
C GLY A 57 -3.57 4.88 8.61
N ALA A 58 -3.62 6.16 8.97
CA ALA A 58 -3.42 6.60 10.35
C ALA A 58 -4.43 5.95 11.31
N TYR A 59 -5.71 5.92 10.94
CA TYR A 59 -6.75 5.22 11.72
C TYR A 59 -6.39 3.74 11.99
N TRP A 60 -5.91 3.02 10.94
CA TRP A 60 -5.48 1.64 11.10
C TRP A 60 -4.28 1.53 12.06
N GLU A 61 -3.25 2.33 11.88
CA GLU A 61 -2.03 2.28 12.70
C GLU A 61 -2.28 2.66 14.15
N GLU A 62 -3.14 3.63 14.42
CA GLU A 62 -3.55 4.04 15.76
C GLU A 62 -4.38 2.95 16.46
N SER A 63 -5.30 2.30 15.74
CA SER A 63 -6.18 1.28 16.30
C SER A 63 -5.50 -0.07 16.49
N THR A 64 -4.50 -0.42 15.67
CA THR A 64 -3.86 -1.73 15.68
C THR A 64 -2.42 -1.73 16.21
N HIS A 65 -1.77 -0.57 16.26
CA HIS A 65 -0.34 -0.38 16.52
C HIS A 65 0.57 -1.12 15.52
N LEU A 66 0.03 -1.46 14.35
CA LEU A 66 0.71 -2.15 13.26
C LEU A 66 0.69 -1.30 11.98
N PRO A 67 1.75 -1.37 11.16
CA PRO A 67 1.78 -0.63 9.90
C PRO A 67 0.65 -1.09 8.97
N ILE A 68 0.11 -0.17 8.16
CA ILE A 68 -0.88 -0.53 7.15
C ILE A 68 -0.23 -1.25 5.97
N PRO A 69 -0.64 -2.49 5.61
CA PRO A 69 -0.19 -3.13 4.38
C PRO A 69 -0.86 -2.47 3.16
N LEU A 70 -0.08 -1.79 2.31
CA LEU A 70 -0.60 -1.08 1.13
C LEU A 70 -0.48 -1.90 -0.15
N GLY A 71 0.57 -2.71 -0.27
CA GLY A 71 0.81 -3.53 -1.44
C GLY A 71 1.96 -4.50 -1.21
N ALA A 72 2.11 -5.47 -2.10
CA ALA A 72 3.17 -6.47 -2.01
C ALA A 72 3.60 -6.95 -3.39
N ILE A 73 4.88 -7.32 -3.50
CA ILE A 73 5.38 -8.11 -4.62
C ILE A 73 5.22 -9.59 -4.26
N VAL A 74 4.52 -10.32 -5.11
CA VAL A 74 4.18 -11.73 -4.83
C VAL A 74 4.73 -12.66 -5.91
N MET A 75 4.97 -13.91 -5.52
CA MET A 75 5.40 -15.00 -6.41
C MET A 75 4.46 -16.20 -6.28
N ARG A 76 4.38 -17.01 -7.33
CA ARG A 76 3.66 -18.29 -7.25
C ARG A 76 4.33 -19.23 -6.26
N GLN A 77 3.56 -19.85 -5.38
CA GLN A 77 4.05 -20.85 -4.43
C GLN A 77 4.66 -22.08 -5.09
N THR A 78 4.19 -22.42 -6.30
CA THR A 78 4.68 -23.57 -7.08
C THR A 78 6.06 -23.37 -7.69
N LEU A 79 6.67 -22.18 -7.60
CA LEU A 79 8.04 -21.96 -8.06
C LEU A 79 9.02 -22.76 -7.19
N PRO A 80 10.10 -23.29 -7.80
CA PRO A 80 11.17 -23.95 -7.05
C PRO A 80 11.74 -23.07 -5.94
N PRO A 81 12.10 -23.62 -4.78
CA PRO A 81 12.63 -22.85 -3.66
C PRO A 81 13.82 -21.96 -4.04
N GLU A 82 14.77 -22.51 -4.80
CA GLU A 82 15.98 -21.80 -5.25
C GLU A 82 15.66 -20.57 -6.11
N ILE A 83 14.60 -20.62 -6.90
CA ILE A 83 14.13 -19.47 -7.70
C ILE A 83 13.53 -18.41 -6.78
N LYS A 84 12.71 -18.81 -5.81
CA LYS A 84 12.11 -17.88 -4.83
C LYS A 84 13.19 -17.17 -4.02
N GLU A 85 14.17 -17.90 -3.51
CA GLU A 85 15.29 -17.36 -2.75
C GLU A 85 16.15 -16.40 -3.59
N ARG A 86 16.48 -16.81 -4.82
CA ARG A 86 17.25 -15.96 -5.74
C ARG A 86 16.51 -14.66 -6.04
N PHE A 87 15.22 -14.72 -6.30
CA PHE A 87 14.39 -13.54 -6.57
C PHE A 87 14.35 -12.62 -5.35
N GLN A 88 14.11 -13.15 -4.15
CA GLN A 88 14.10 -12.36 -2.91
C GLN A 88 15.44 -11.63 -2.67
N ARG A 89 16.59 -12.34 -2.86
CA ARG A 89 17.89 -11.69 -2.73
C ARG A 89 18.10 -10.57 -3.73
N VAL A 90 17.73 -10.78 -5.00
CA VAL A 90 17.86 -9.77 -6.05
C VAL A 90 16.96 -8.57 -5.77
N LEU A 91 15.70 -8.82 -5.40
CA LEU A 91 14.75 -7.75 -5.05
C LEU A 91 15.24 -6.93 -3.86
N ARG A 92 15.65 -7.58 -2.77
CA ARG A 92 16.21 -6.90 -1.59
C ARG A 92 17.37 -5.99 -1.98
N ARG A 93 18.37 -6.54 -2.66
CA ARG A 93 19.54 -5.77 -3.11
C ARG A 93 19.18 -4.61 -4.02
N SER A 94 18.18 -4.78 -4.88
CA SER A 94 17.70 -3.71 -5.75
C SER A 94 17.08 -2.56 -4.94
N VAL A 95 16.27 -2.87 -3.92
CA VAL A 95 15.65 -1.85 -3.07
C VAL A 95 16.68 -1.17 -2.17
N GLU A 96 17.60 -1.92 -1.57
CA GLU A 96 18.71 -1.38 -0.77
C GLU A 96 19.58 -0.44 -1.61
N TYR A 97 19.94 -0.85 -2.84
CA TYR A 97 20.68 -0.01 -3.76
C TYR A 97 19.93 1.29 -4.11
N ALA A 98 18.61 1.23 -4.30
CA ALA A 98 17.82 2.43 -4.57
C ALA A 98 17.77 3.39 -3.37
N PHE A 99 17.80 2.88 -2.14
CA PHE A 99 17.91 3.74 -0.94
C PHE A 99 19.28 4.41 -0.81
N GLU A 100 20.35 3.69 -1.14
CA GLU A 100 21.71 4.23 -1.11
C GLU A 100 21.98 5.18 -2.27
N HIS A 101 21.32 4.99 -3.42
CA HIS A 101 21.53 5.74 -4.66
C HIS A 101 20.20 6.27 -5.22
N PRO A 102 19.49 7.17 -4.54
CA PRO A 102 18.15 7.61 -4.93
C PRO A 102 18.10 8.26 -6.32
N ALA A 103 19.20 8.86 -6.76
CA ALA A 103 19.30 9.45 -8.10
C ALA A 103 19.36 8.40 -9.23
N ALA A 104 19.75 7.16 -8.95
CA ALA A 104 19.93 6.13 -9.98
C ALA A 104 18.61 5.71 -10.64
N SER A 105 17.52 5.67 -9.90
CA SER A 105 16.18 5.32 -10.42
C SER A 105 15.40 6.49 -11.01
N LEU A 106 15.81 7.74 -10.74
CA LEU A 106 15.05 8.93 -11.08
C LEU A 106 14.74 9.08 -12.59
N PRO A 107 15.67 8.83 -13.55
CA PRO A 107 15.35 8.88 -14.97
C PRO A 107 14.26 7.90 -15.37
N PHE A 108 14.30 6.68 -14.83
CA PHE A 108 13.27 5.67 -15.08
C PHE A 108 11.93 6.07 -14.48
N VAL A 109 11.93 6.56 -13.25
CA VAL A 109 10.71 7.03 -12.56
C VAL A 109 10.03 8.14 -13.37
N ARG A 110 10.80 9.17 -13.79
CA ARG A 110 10.29 10.28 -14.61
C ARG A 110 9.71 9.83 -15.95
N ALA A 111 10.32 8.84 -16.58
CA ALA A 111 9.85 8.31 -17.86
C ALA A 111 8.53 7.51 -17.77
N HIS A 112 8.18 7.00 -16.59
CA HIS A 112 7.03 6.13 -16.38
C HIS A 112 5.98 6.70 -15.40
N ALA A 113 6.29 7.77 -14.67
CA ALA A 113 5.33 8.48 -13.87
C ALA A 113 4.37 9.27 -14.78
N GLN A 114 3.11 9.40 -14.37
CA GLN A 114 2.23 10.41 -14.93
C GLN A 114 2.83 11.79 -14.63
N ALA A 115 2.43 12.83 -15.38
CA ALA A 115 3.00 14.19 -15.26
C ALA A 115 2.81 14.75 -13.84
N MET A 116 3.75 14.44 -12.95
CA MET A 116 3.80 14.84 -11.55
C MET A 116 5.08 15.62 -11.28
N SER A 117 5.05 16.52 -10.29
CA SER A 117 6.25 17.17 -9.81
C SER A 117 7.20 16.16 -9.13
N ASP A 118 8.49 16.48 -9.10
CA ASP A 118 9.48 15.62 -8.42
C ASP A 118 9.13 15.43 -6.93
N GLU A 119 8.55 16.44 -6.27
CA GLU A 119 8.12 16.37 -4.87
C GLU A 119 7.02 15.35 -4.66
N VAL A 120 6.02 15.31 -5.54
CA VAL A 120 4.91 14.33 -5.49
C VAL A 120 5.42 12.93 -5.76
N MET A 121 6.30 12.75 -6.78
CA MET A 121 6.93 11.45 -7.05
C MET A 121 7.73 10.95 -5.84
N GLN A 122 8.53 11.81 -5.22
CA GLN A 122 9.31 11.44 -4.04
C GLN A 122 8.44 11.15 -2.83
N ALA A 123 7.35 11.89 -2.62
CA ALA A 123 6.39 11.61 -1.54
C ALA A 123 5.72 10.24 -1.74
N HIS A 124 5.34 9.92 -2.99
CA HIS A 124 4.76 8.63 -3.35
C HIS A 124 5.76 7.48 -3.11
N ILE A 125 7.01 7.61 -3.57
CA ILE A 125 8.06 6.60 -3.34
C ILE A 125 8.25 6.38 -1.83
N ARG A 126 8.41 7.43 -1.03
CA ARG A 126 8.60 7.32 0.43
C ARG A 126 7.43 6.65 1.15
N LEU A 127 6.21 6.78 0.63
CA LEU A 127 5.04 6.14 1.21
C LEU A 127 5.02 4.63 0.94
N TYR A 128 5.35 4.20 -0.29
CA TYR A 128 5.17 2.82 -0.73
C TYR A 128 6.45 1.98 -0.63
N VAL A 129 7.63 2.60 -0.73
CA VAL A 129 8.92 1.91 -0.66
C VAL A 129 9.58 2.22 0.68
N THR A 130 9.45 1.28 1.61
CA THR A 130 9.87 1.43 2.99
C THR A 130 10.80 0.27 3.41
N ARG A 131 11.25 0.27 4.66
CA ARG A 131 11.98 -0.87 5.24
C ARG A 131 11.19 -2.20 5.11
N TYR A 132 9.86 -2.15 5.09
CA TYR A 132 9.02 -3.33 4.88
C TYR A 132 9.07 -3.86 3.45
N THR A 133 9.48 -3.05 2.48
CA THR A 133 9.78 -3.48 1.11
C THR A 133 11.07 -4.30 1.05
N VAL A 134 12.05 -3.98 1.87
CA VAL A 134 13.30 -4.74 2.02
C VAL A 134 13.04 -6.06 2.73
N SER A 135 12.33 -6.01 3.86
CA SER A 135 11.94 -7.18 4.65
C SER A 135 10.68 -6.88 5.45
N LEU A 136 9.71 -7.79 5.42
CA LEU A 136 8.49 -7.66 6.25
C LEU A 136 8.81 -7.66 7.74
N GLY A 137 9.80 -8.44 8.18
CA GLY A 137 10.05 -8.66 9.58
C GLY A 137 8.84 -9.24 10.32
N GLU A 138 8.94 -9.44 11.62
CA GLU A 138 7.82 -9.98 12.39
C GLU A 138 6.62 -9.02 12.44
N LYS A 139 6.89 -7.73 12.66
CA LYS A 139 5.83 -6.71 12.74
C LYS A 139 5.06 -6.56 11.42
N GLY A 140 5.75 -6.62 10.28
CA GLY A 140 5.10 -6.58 8.97
C GLY A 140 4.25 -7.82 8.70
N ARG A 141 4.73 -9.02 9.09
CA ARG A 141 3.94 -10.26 8.99
C ARG A 141 2.69 -10.22 9.87
N GLN A 142 2.81 -9.73 11.10
CA GLN A 142 1.65 -9.54 11.99
C GLN A 142 0.63 -8.58 11.39
N ALA A 143 1.09 -7.48 10.78
CA ALA A 143 0.23 -6.51 10.12
C ALA A 143 -0.56 -7.13 8.96
N VAL A 144 0.11 -7.92 8.11
CA VAL A 144 -0.55 -8.61 6.99
C VAL A 144 -1.55 -9.67 7.51
N ARG A 145 -1.17 -10.47 8.52
CA ARG A 145 -2.09 -11.43 9.14
C ARG A 145 -3.32 -10.75 9.67
N LEU A 146 -3.16 -9.72 10.49
CA LEU A 146 -4.29 -8.99 11.08
C LEU A 146 -5.23 -8.44 10.00
N LEU A 147 -4.68 -7.87 8.91
CA LEU A 147 -5.49 -7.37 7.80
C LEU A 147 -6.32 -8.48 7.15
N PHE A 148 -5.72 -9.65 6.91
CA PHE A 148 -6.41 -10.78 6.30
C PHE A 148 -7.42 -11.41 7.26
N ASP A 149 -7.07 -11.61 8.52
CA ASP A 149 -7.96 -12.16 9.56
C ASP A 149 -9.21 -11.27 9.70
N THR A 150 -9.01 -9.95 9.80
CA THR A 150 -10.12 -8.99 9.84
C THR A 150 -10.98 -9.05 8.57
N ALA A 151 -10.38 -9.28 7.40
CA ALA A 151 -11.11 -9.40 6.15
C ALA A 151 -11.95 -10.71 6.09
N VAL A 152 -11.43 -11.82 6.64
CA VAL A 152 -12.17 -13.09 6.80
C VAL A 152 -13.32 -12.93 7.80
N GLU A 153 -13.06 -12.37 8.99
CA GLU A 153 -14.08 -12.13 10.02
C GLU A 153 -15.25 -11.29 9.53
N ARG A 154 -14.96 -10.35 8.63
CA ARG A 154 -15.98 -9.48 8.00
C ARG A 154 -16.59 -10.07 6.72
N GLY A 155 -16.24 -11.30 6.34
CA GLY A 155 -16.75 -11.96 5.15
C GLY A 155 -16.33 -11.33 3.82
N VAL A 156 -15.27 -10.51 3.80
CA VAL A 156 -14.75 -9.84 2.58
C VAL A 156 -13.96 -10.81 1.73
N ILE A 157 -13.22 -11.73 2.36
CA ILE A 157 -12.48 -12.80 1.70
C ILE A 157 -12.78 -14.15 2.36
N PRO A 158 -12.65 -15.28 1.65
CA PRO A 158 -12.74 -16.61 2.26
C PRO A 158 -11.56 -16.87 3.19
N ALA A 159 -11.67 -17.91 4.03
CA ALA A 159 -10.56 -18.39 4.84
C ALA A 159 -9.32 -18.67 3.99
N TYR A 160 -8.16 -18.34 4.49
CA TYR A 160 -6.88 -18.44 3.79
C TYR A 160 -5.86 -19.25 4.59
N ARG A 161 -4.75 -19.62 3.94
CA ARG A 161 -3.61 -20.27 4.56
C ARG A 161 -2.48 -19.26 4.76
N ALA A 162 -1.99 -19.11 5.98
CA ALA A 162 -0.96 -18.12 6.34
C ALA A 162 0.45 -18.46 5.81
N GLU A 163 0.66 -19.65 5.24
CA GLU A 163 1.97 -20.09 4.71
C GLU A 163 2.49 -19.18 3.58
N PHE A 164 1.63 -18.39 2.95
CA PHE A 164 2.02 -17.44 1.91
C PHE A 164 2.94 -16.32 2.42
N LEU A 165 2.97 -16.05 3.73
CA LEU A 165 3.86 -15.04 4.33
C LEU A 165 5.31 -15.50 4.47
N GLY A 166 5.62 -16.74 4.09
CA GLY A 166 6.94 -17.33 4.23
C GLY A 166 7.31 -17.65 5.68
N GLN A 167 8.33 -18.47 5.86
CA GLN A 167 9.01 -18.63 7.13
C GLN A 167 9.95 -17.44 7.31
N GLY A 168 10.10 -16.95 8.54
CA GLY A 168 10.78 -15.70 8.88
C GLY A 168 12.14 -15.47 8.23
N ASP A 169 12.64 -14.25 8.27
CA ASP A 169 13.92 -13.79 7.71
C ASP A 169 15.16 -14.58 8.20
N SER A 170 15.00 -15.45 9.20
CA SER A 170 16.06 -16.29 9.77
C SER A 170 16.66 -17.32 8.81
N ALA A 171 16.04 -17.57 7.65
CA ALA A 171 16.57 -18.50 6.65
C ALA A 171 17.66 -17.89 5.74
N PHE A 172 17.97 -16.58 5.86
CA PHE A 172 18.81 -15.84 4.90
C PHE A 172 19.99 -15.09 5.52
N LEU A 173 20.34 -15.38 6.78
CA LEU A 173 21.49 -14.78 7.46
C LEU A 173 22.75 -15.67 7.43
N ASN A 174 22.89 -16.54 6.44
CA ASN A 174 24.14 -17.27 6.18
C ASN A 174 24.66 -16.97 4.78
#